data_2f7ff9759928de638e513e158eda8330
#
_entry.id   2f7ff9759928de638e513e158eda8330
#
_cell.length_a   1.000
_cell.length_b   1.000
_cell.length_c   1.000
_cell.angle_alpha   90.00
_cell.angle_beta   90.00
_cell.angle_gamma   90.00
#
_symmetry.space_group_name_H-M   'P 1'
#
loop_
_entity.id
_entity.type
_entity.pdbx_description
1 polymer ?
#
loop_
_entity_poly.entity_id
_entity_poly.type
_entity_poly.pdbx_seq_one_letter_code
_entity_poly.pdbx_strand_id
1 'polypeptide(L)'
;MDVLKTLGTRLLNGWQLSRLSTFEVAARHESFALAADELALTPSAVSHRINQLEEELGIQLFVRSHRKVELTREGKRVYWALKASLDGLNQEILDIKNQELSGSLTVYSRPSIAQCWLVPALGDFSRRYPAISLTVLTGNDNVNLQRAGIDLAIYFDDAPSSQLSHHFLMDEAIVPVCTPYYARQLQLTSNPANLRHCTLLHDRQAWSNDFGTDEWFSWAQQFGIELPQSSGIGFDRSDLAVIAAMNHVGVAMGRKRLVQKRLESGELIAPFGDMTLKCHQHYYVTTLPGRQWPKIDAFIEWLHSLT
;
A
#
# COMPACT_ATOMS: atom_id res chain seq x y z
N MET A 1 -14.97 23.38 25.62
CA MET A 1 -14.25 22.55 26.59
C MET A 1 -15.01 21.24 26.68
N ASP A 2 -14.39 20.09 26.49
CA ASP A 2 -14.93 18.70 26.54
C ASP A 2 -15.38 18.00 25.26
N VAL A 3 -14.60 18.08 24.18
CA VAL A 3 -14.71 17.11 23.06
C VAL A 3 -13.53 16.10 23.05
N LEU A 4 -12.51 16.29 23.86
CA LEU A 4 -11.27 15.49 23.86
C LEU A 4 -11.19 14.38 24.92
N LYS A 5 -12.23 14.20 25.75
CA LYS A 5 -12.25 13.17 26.80
C LYS A 5 -12.96 11.85 26.43
N THR A 6 -13.51 11.72 25.21
CA THR A 6 -14.36 10.56 24.83
C THR A 6 -13.63 9.53 23.94
N LEU A 7 -12.32 9.65 23.70
CA LEU A 7 -11.56 8.76 22.82
C LEU A 7 -10.97 7.52 23.50
N GLY A 8 -11.26 7.28 24.78
CA GLY A 8 -10.78 6.12 25.53
C GLY A 8 -11.84 5.10 25.95
N THR A 9 -13.12 5.33 25.68
CA THR A 9 -14.18 4.41 26.08
C THR A 9 -14.44 3.41 24.95
N ARG A 10 -14.27 2.11 25.22
CA ARG A 10 -14.74 1.05 24.30
C ARG A 10 -16.20 1.32 23.99
N LEU A 11 -16.50 1.65 22.71
CA LEU A 11 -17.87 1.84 22.23
C LEU A 11 -18.70 0.56 22.35
N LEU A 12 -18.06 -0.60 22.46
CA LEU A 12 -18.71 -1.91 22.53
C LEU A 12 -18.35 -2.62 23.84
N ASN A 13 -19.37 -3.09 24.53
CA ASN A 13 -19.26 -3.96 25.71
C ASN A 13 -19.51 -5.45 25.34
N GLY A 14 -19.30 -6.37 26.30
CA GLY A 14 -19.43 -7.81 26.05
C GLY A 14 -20.84 -8.24 25.62
N TRP A 15 -21.88 -7.57 26.11
CA TRP A 15 -23.26 -7.84 25.71
C TRP A 15 -23.54 -7.41 24.28
N GLN A 16 -23.00 -6.30 23.86
CA GLN A 16 -23.09 -5.80 22.49
C GLN A 16 -22.34 -6.69 21.52
N LEU A 17 -21.18 -7.24 21.88
CA LEU A 17 -20.46 -8.22 21.07
C LEU A 17 -21.27 -9.48 20.84
N SER A 18 -21.96 -10.00 21.87
CA SER A 18 -22.85 -11.15 21.72
C SER A 18 -24.04 -10.86 20.79
N ARG A 19 -24.61 -9.64 20.88
CA ARG A 19 -25.70 -9.21 19.99
C ARG A 19 -25.25 -8.93 18.57
N LEU A 20 -24.04 -8.43 18.38
CA LEU A 20 -23.41 -8.26 17.07
C LEU A 20 -23.23 -9.63 16.37
N SER A 21 -22.89 -10.70 17.10
CA SER A 21 -22.87 -12.05 16.54
C SER A 21 -24.27 -12.48 16.06
N THR A 22 -25.33 -12.19 16.84
CA THR A 22 -26.71 -12.47 16.41
C THR A 22 -27.09 -11.62 15.17
N PHE A 23 -26.62 -10.36 15.12
CA PHE A 23 -26.83 -9.48 13.99
C PHE A 23 -26.14 -9.97 12.72
N GLU A 24 -24.90 -10.47 12.80
CA GLU A 24 -24.18 -11.04 11.66
C GLU A 24 -24.98 -12.17 11.01
N VAL A 25 -25.43 -13.14 11.83
CA VAL A 25 -26.19 -14.29 11.33
C VAL A 25 -27.53 -13.85 10.72
N ALA A 26 -28.24 -12.92 11.39
CA ALA A 26 -29.50 -12.38 10.88
C ALA A 26 -29.34 -11.59 9.56
N ALA A 27 -28.24 -10.86 9.42
CA ALA A 27 -27.92 -10.09 8.23
C ALA A 27 -27.54 -10.99 7.05
N ARG A 28 -26.78 -12.05 7.30
CA ARG A 28 -26.36 -13.02 6.29
C ARG A 28 -27.53 -13.82 5.71
N HIS A 29 -28.50 -14.18 6.55
CA HIS A 29 -29.71 -14.91 6.13
C HIS A 29 -30.82 -14.01 5.60
N GLU A 30 -30.79 -12.70 5.87
CA GLU A 30 -31.91 -11.77 5.66
C GLU A 30 -33.25 -12.31 6.21
N SER A 31 -33.17 -13.13 7.29
CA SER A 31 -34.27 -13.85 7.90
C SER A 31 -34.01 -14.12 9.38
N PHE A 32 -34.90 -13.63 10.24
CA PHE A 32 -34.82 -13.92 11.67
C PHE A 32 -35.17 -15.37 12.02
N ALA A 33 -35.97 -16.05 11.19
CA ALA A 33 -36.29 -17.45 11.36
C ALA A 33 -35.06 -18.34 11.08
N LEU A 34 -34.41 -18.14 9.94
CA LEU A 34 -33.18 -18.91 9.60
C LEU A 34 -32.03 -18.60 10.57
N ALA A 35 -31.91 -17.36 11.02
CA ALA A 35 -30.93 -16.99 12.04
C ALA A 35 -31.22 -17.67 13.39
N ALA A 36 -32.49 -17.83 13.74
CA ALA A 36 -32.90 -18.50 14.95
C ALA A 36 -32.55 -20.00 14.91
N ASP A 37 -32.79 -20.64 13.78
CA ASP A 37 -32.42 -22.04 13.55
C ASP A 37 -30.91 -22.26 13.70
N GLU A 38 -30.08 -21.40 13.08
CA GLU A 38 -28.62 -21.52 13.17
C GLU A 38 -28.08 -21.26 14.58
N LEU A 39 -28.70 -20.31 15.31
CA LEU A 39 -28.26 -19.92 16.65
C LEU A 39 -28.88 -20.77 17.76
N ALA A 40 -29.73 -21.76 17.44
CA ALA A 40 -30.53 -22.53 18.39
C ALA A 40 -31.34 -21.61 19.33
N LEU A 41 -31.98 -20.58 18.77
CA LEU A 41 -32.84 -19.62 19.45
C LEU A 41 -34.24 -19.65 18.86
N THR A 42 -35.17 -18.89 19.49
CA THR A 42 -36.45 -18.60 18.87
C THR A 42 -36.39 -17.34 18.01
N PRO A 43 -37.21 -17.21 16.94
CA PRO A 43 -37.27 -15.99 16.15
C PRO A 43 -37.57 -14.72 16.98
N SER A 44 -38.37 -14.86 18.02
CA SER A 44 -38.66 -13.79 18.99
C SER A 44 -37.41 -13.35 19.76
N ALA A 45 -36.57 -14.31 20.20
CA ALA A 45 -35.32 -14.03 20.89
C ALA A 45 -34.31 -13.30 19.99
N VAL A 46 -34.19 -13.72 18.72
CA VAL A 46 -33.36 -13.04 17.72
C VAL A 46 -33.84 -11.60 17.52
N SER A 47 -35.16 -11.42 17.27
CA SER A 47 -35.76 -10.09 17.12
C SER A 47 -35.51 -9.19 18.33
N HIS A 48 -35.65 -9.73 19.54
CA HIS A 48 -35.42 -8.98 20.79
C HIS A 48 -33.93 -8.56 20.91
N ARG A 49 -32.98 -9.44 20.64
CA ARG A 49 -31.54 -9.12 20.67
C ARG A 49 -31.16 -8.05 19.65
N ILE A 50 -31.75 -8.10 18.46
CA ILE A 50 -31.53 -7.08 17.42
C ILE A 50 -32.09 -5.74 17.86
N ASN A 51 -33.34 -5.68 18.40
CA ASN A 51 -33.93 -4.45 18.91
C ASN A 51 -33.07 -3.81 20.00
N GLN A 52 -32.61 -4.60 20.96
CA GLN A 52 -31.71 -4.11 22.00
C GLN A 52 -30.40 -3.57 21.45
N LEU A 53 -29.83 -4.21 20.42
CA LEU A 53 -28.62 -3.72 19.76
C LEU A 53 -28.87 -2.39 19.05
N GLU A 54 -29.98 -2.26 18.32
CA GLU A 54 -30.37 -1.03 17.63
C GLU A 54 -30.60 0.13 18.62
N GLU A 55 -31.29 -0.14 19.75
CA GLU A 55 -31.50 0.84 20.82
C GLU A 55 -30.19 1.31 21.47
N GLU A 56 -29.29 0.37 21.79
CA GLU A 56 -28.01 0.69 22.41
C GLU A 56 -27.04 1.45 21.48
N LEU A 57 -27.07 1.11 20.20
CA LEU A 57 -26.23 1.79 19.19
C LEU A 57 -26.86 3.12 18.73
N GLY A 58 -28.16 3.31 18.96
CA GLY A 58 -28.92 4.44 18.43
C GLY A 58 -29.05 4.43 16.90
N ILE A 59 -28.96 3.23 16.28
CA ILE A 59 -28.97 3.06 14.83
C ILE A 59 -29.93 1.93 14.44
N GLN A 60 -30.77 2.16 13.45
CA GLN A 60 -31.59 1.10 12.86
C GLN A 60 -30.72 0.28 11.89
N LEU A 61 -30.64 -1.02 12.14
CA LEU A 61 -29.83 -1.94 11.32
C LEU A 61 -30.68 -2.66 10.27
N PHE A 62 -31.98 -2.89 10.57
CA PHE A 62 -32.92 -3.54 9.66
C PHE A 62 -34.14 -2.68 9.36
N VAL A 63 -34.61 -2.78 8.12
CA VAL A 63 -35.97 -2.39 7.71
C VAL A 63 -36.83 -3.63 7.76
N ARG A 64 -37.94 -3.56 8.51
CA ARG A 64 -38.89 -4.67 8.66
C ARG A 64 -40.15 -4.36 7.87
N SER A 65 -40.47 -5.20 6.92
CA SER A 65 -41.74 -5.21 6.22
C SER A 65 -42.50 -6.51 6.47
N HIS A 66 -43.78 -6.56 6.16
CA HIS A 66 -44.64 -7.73 6.45
C HIS A 66 -44.14 -9.08 5.93
N ARG A 67 -43.13 -9.08 5.01
CA ARG A 67 -42.60 -10.30 4.37
C ARG A 67 -41.08 -10.33 4.19
N LYS A 68 -40.37 -9.24 4.58
CA LYS A 68 -38.91 -9.16 4.35
C LYS A 68 -38.20 -8.46 5.50
N VAL A 69 -37.03 -8.94 5.82
CA VAL A 69 -36.05 -8.33 6.70
C VAL A 69 -34.88 -7.93 5.81
N GLU A 70 -34.66 -6.62 5.63
CA GLU A 70 -33.59 -6.08 4.79
C GLU A 70 -32.70 -5.17 5.62
N LEU A 71 -31.39 -5.14 5.31
CA LEU A 71 -30.47 -4.24 5.98
C LEU A 71 -30.70 -2.78 5.53
N THR A 72 -30.69 -1.85 6.52
CA THR A 72 -30.58 -0.42 6.23
C THR A 72 -29.22 -0.11 5.58
N ARG A 73 -29.02 1.13 5.15
CA ARG A 73 -27.71 1.62 4.69
C ARG A 73 -26.66 1.53 5.80
N GLU A 74 -27.03 1.92 7.00
CA GLU A 74 -26.21 1.84 8.22
C GLU A 74 -25.95 0.39 8.59
N GLY A 75 -26.97 -0.48 8.54
CA GLY A 75 -26.87 -1.91 8.78
C GLY A 75 -25.88 -2.59 7.84
N LYS A 76 -25.91 -2.27 6.54
CA LYS A 76 -24.94 -2.78 5.57
C LYS A 76 -23.50 -2.38 5.92
N ARG A 77 -23.27 -1.13 6.34
CA ARG A 77 -21.95 -0.66 6.75
C ARG A 77 -21.44 -1.39 8.00
N VAL A 78 -22.30 -1.57 9.00
CA VAL A 78 -21.95 -2.31 10.21
C VAL A 78 -21.71 -3.78 9.89
N TYR A 79 -22.53 -4.41 9.06
CA TYR A 79 -22.39 -5.80 8.65
C TYR A 79 -21.04 -6.07 7.96
N TRP A 80 -20.67 -5.27 6.97
CA TRP A 80 -19.41 -5.48 6.27
C TRP A 80 -18.18 -5.26 7.14
N ALA A 81 -18.23 -4.25 8.04
CA ALA A 81 -17.17 -4.02 9.02
C ALA A 81 -17.04 -5.17 10.02
N LEU A 82 -18.17 -5.67 10.53
CA LEU A 82 -18.20 -6.79 11.46
C LEU A 82 -17.72 -8.09 10.79
N LYS A 83 -18.23 -8.38 9.60
CA LYS A 83 -17.83 -9.55 8.81
C LYS A 83 -16.33 -9.57 8.57
N ALA A 84 -15.75 -8.48 8.08
CA ALA A 84 -14.31 -8.38 7.84
C ALA A 84 -13.50 -8.61 9.13
N SER A 85 -13.98 -8.11 10.28
CA SER A 85 -13.32 -8.29 11.58
C SER A 85 -13.40 -9.75 12.06
N LEU A 86 -14.55 -10.41 11.91
CA LEU A 86 -14.74 -11.81 12.29
C LEU A 86 -13.97 -12.76 11.36
N ASP A 87 -13.99 -12.51 10.05
CA ASP A 87 -13.23 -13.31 9.07
C ASP A 87 -11.72 -13.20 9.37
N GLY A 88 -11.22 -12.00 9.68
CA GLY A 88 -9.83 -11.79 10.09
C GLY A 88 -9.45 -12.53 11.39
N LEU A 89 -10.32 -12.47 12.40
CA LEU A 89 -10.09 -13.18 13.66
C LEU A 89 -10.11 -14.71 13.47
N ASN A 90 -11.07 -15.22 12.71
CA ASN A 90 -11.16 -16.65 12.42
C ASN A 90 -9.93 -17.15 11.65
N GLN A 91 -9.47 -16.37 10.67
CA GLN A 91 -8.26 -16.69 9.92
C GLN A 91 -7.04 -16.74 10.84
N GLU A 92 -6.87 -15.76 11.73
CA GLU A 92 -5.78 -15.73 12.68
C GLU A 92 -5.79 -16.94 13.64
N ILE A 93 -6.97 -17.33 14.12
CA ILE A 93 -7.12 -18.53 14.97
C ILE A 93 -6.74 -19.81 14.19
N LEU A 94 -7.10 -19.89 12.91
CA LEU A 94 -6.71 -21.00 12.05
C LEU A 94 -5.20 -21.03 11.79
N ASP A 95 -4.60 -19.89 11.49
CA ASP A 95 -3.16 -19.77 11.25
C ASP A 95 -2.35 -20.20 12.49
N ILE A 96 -2.78 -19.78 13.69
CA ILE A 96 -2.17 -20.21 14.96
C ILE A 96 -2.32 -21.75 15.18
N LYS A 97 -3.48 -22.32 14.84
CA LYS A 97 -3.73 -23.76 15.02
C LYS A 97 -2.93 -24.63 14.06
N ASN A 98 -2.76 -24.18 12.83
CA ASN A 98 -2.13 -24.97 11.78
C ASN A 98 -0.61 -24.91 11.80
N GLN A 99 0.01 -23.98 12.55
CA GLN A 99 1.47 -23.74 12.58
C GLN A 99 2.10 -23.57 11.17
N GLU A 100 1.30 -23.40 10.14
CA GLU A 100 1.74 -23.20 8.77
C GLU A 100 1.75 -21.70 8.43
N LEU A 101 2.70 -21.30 7.59
CA LEU A 101 2.75 -19.97 7.00
C LEU A 101 1.63 -19.84 5.95
N SER A 102 0.42 -19.53 6.41
CA SER A 102 -0.79 -19.48 5.57
C SER A 102 -1.61 -18.22 5.84
N GLY A 103 -2.69 -18.06 5.08
CA GLY A 103 -3.67 -17.01 5.23
C GLY A 103 -3.45 -15.79 4.34
N SER A 104 -4.21 -14.72 4.59
CA SER A 104 -4.13 -13.49 3.80
C SER A 104 -2.99 -12.59 4.28
N LEU A 105 -2.27 -12.00 3.34
CA LEU A 105 -1.26 -10.97 3.58
C LEU A 105 -1.53 -9.77 2.67
N THR A 106 -1.84 -8.62 3.26
CA THR A 106 -2.11 -7.38 2.52
C THR A 106 -0.91 -6.45 2.63
N VAL A 107 -0.28 -6.20 1.49
CA VAL A 107 0.89 -5.32 1.34
C VAL A 107 0.47 -4.03 0.65
N TYR A 108 0.84 -2.90 1.23
CA TYR A 108 0.70 -1.60 0.58
C TYR A 108 2.06 -1.11 0.10
N SER A 109 2.11 -0.47 -1.05
CA SER A 109 3.37 0.03 -1.60
C SER A 109 3.17 1.30 -2.44
N ARG A 110 4.21 2.11 -2.54
CA ARG A 110 4.23 3.16 -3.58
C ARG A 110 4.15 2.52 -4.96
N PRO A 111 3.42 3.13 -5.92
CA PRO A 111 3.18 2.50 -7.22
C PRO A 111 4.45 2.16 -7.99
N SER A 112 5.44 3.05 -7.99
CA SER A 112 6.67 2.84 -8.78
C SER A 112 7.49 1.65 -8.28
N ILE A 113 7.68 1.49 -6.95
CA ILE A 113 8.40 0.33 -6.43
C ILE A 113 7.57 -0.96 -6.58
N ALA A 114 6.24 -0.88 -6.42
CA ALA A 114 5.39 -2.03 -6.67
C ALA A 114 5.56 -2.53 -8.10
N GLN A 115 5.43 -1.65 -9.09
CA GLN A 115 5.46 -1.99 -10.52
C GLN A 115 6.86 -2.46 -10.98
N CYS A 116 7.91 -1.76 -10.57
CA CYS A 116 9.24 -1.98 -11.14
C CYS A 116 10.06 -3.03 -10.40
N TRP A 117 9.81 -3.24 -9.10
CA TRP A 117 10.66 -4.09 -8.26
C TRP A 117 9.88 -5.21 -7.59
N LEU A 118 8.78 -4.93 -6.87
CA LEU A 118 8.06 -5.93 -6.08
C LEU A 118 7.32 -6.94 -6.96
N VAL A 119 6.40 -6.47 -7.82
CA VAL A 119 5.53 -7.35 -8.64
C VAL A 119 6.33 -8.30 -9.54
N PRO A 120 7.43 -7.88 -10.21
CA PRO A 120 8.26 -8.80 -10.99
C PRO A 120 8.91 -9.94 -10.20
N ALA A 121 8.99 -9.81 -8.87
CA ALA A 121 9.59 -10.83 -8.00
C ALA A 121 8.54 -11.74 -7.32
N LEU A 122 7.25 -11.37 -7.31
CA LEU A 122 6.19 -12.08 -6.57
C LEU A 122 6.04 -13.56 -6.95
N GLY A 123 6.39 -13.93 -8.19
CA GLY A 123 6.37 -15.34 -8.61
C GLY A 123 7.28 -16.24 -7.79
N ASP A 124 8.39 -15.70 -7.25
CA ASP A 124 9.28 -16.42 -6.35
C ASP A 124 8.65 -16.58 -4.96
N PHE A 125 8.07 -15.51 -4.40
CA PHE A 125 7.36 -15.56 -3.12
C PHE A 125 6.23 -16.57 -3.14
N SER A 126 5.37 -16.53 -4.17
CA SER A 126 4.24 -17.46 -4.29
C SER A 126 4.66 -18.94 -4.39
N ARG A 127 5.81 -19.23 -4.99
CA ARG A 127 6.35 -20.59 -5.00
C ARG A 127 6.89 -21.03 -3.65
N ARG A 128 7.52 -20.13 -2.87
CA ARG A 128 8.06 -20.44 -1.54
C ARG A 128 6.96 -20.59 -0.50
N TYR A 129 5.89 -19.80 -0.62
CA TYR A 129 4.80 -19.73 0.37
C TYR A 129 3.42 -19.87 -0.30
N PRO A 130 3.10 -21.05 -0.87
CA PRO A 130 1.89 -21.25 -1.68
C PRO A 130 0.59 -21.12 -0.88
N ALA A 131 0.64 -21.26 0.45
CA ALA A 131 -0.51 -21.13 1.33
C ALA A 131 -0.80 -19.67 1.76
N ILE A 132 0.06 -18.71 1.38
CA ILE A 132 -0.17 -17.28 1.64
C ILE A 132 -0.92 -16.65 0.45
N SER A 133 -2.12 -16.14 0.72
CA SER A 133 -2.89 -15.35 -0.24
C SER A 133 -2.45 -13.88 -0.18
N LEU A 134 -1.65 -13.44 -1.15
CA LEU A 134 -1.08 -12.10 -1.18
C LEU A 134 -1.99 -11.11 -1.92
N THR A 135 -2.25 -9.97 -1.30
CA THR A 135 -2.90 -8.80 -1.92
C THR A 135 -1.93 -7.62 -1.91
N VAL A 136 -1.68 -7.02 -3.08
CA VAL A 136 -0.86 -5.80 -3.18
C VAL A 136 -1.75 -4.61 -3.52
N LEU A 137 -1.75 -3.63 -2.63
CA LEU A 137 -2.42 -2.35 -2.81
C LEU A 137 -1.39 -1.27 -3.09
N THR A 138 -1.74 -0.28 -3.92
CA THR A 138 -0.80 0.81 -4.25
C THR A 138 -1.45 2.17 -4.09
N GLY A 139 -0.65 3.16 -3.70
CA GLY A 139 -1.05 4.56 -3.62
C GLY A 139 0.11 5.47 -3.24
N ASN A 140 -0.11 6.79 -3.38
CA ASN A 140 0.91 7.80 -3.07
C ASN A 140 0.82 8.35 -1.65
N ASP A 141 -0.27 8.08 -0.93
CA ASP A 141 -0.49 8.60 0.42
C ASP A 141 0.08 7.69 1.49
N ASN A 142 0.39 8.25 2.66
CA ASN A 142 0.63 7.48 3.86
C ASN A 142 -0.72 7.01 4.42
N VAL A 143 -0.90 5.70 4.51
CA VAL A 143 -2.16 5.11 4.95
C VAL A 143 -2.13 4.70 6.42
N ASN A 144 -3.27 4.75 7.08
CA ASN A 144 -3.42 4.15 8.40
C ASN A 144 -3.57 2.62 8.23
N LEU A 145 -2.50 1.87 8.52
CA LEU A 145 -2.43 0.43 8.31
C LEU A 145 -3.58 -0.33 9.00
N GLN A 146 -3.88 0.03 10.24
CA GLN A 146 -4.93 -0.64 11.02
C GLN A 146 -6.32 -0.41 10.43
N ARG A 147 -6.65 0.83 10.05
CA ARG A 147 -7.98 1.16 9.49
C ARG A 147 -8.18 0.60 8.10
N ALA A 148 -7.09 0.49 7.33
CA ALA A 148 -7.13 -0.01 5.96
C ALA A 148 -6.99 -1.53 5.86
N GLY A 149 -6.78 -2.25 6.99
CA GLY A 149 -6.58 -3.69 6.98
C GLY A 149 -5.28 -4.11 6.27
N ILE A 150 -4.24 -3.27 6.37
CA ILE A 150 -2.94 -3.49 5.74
C ILE A 150 -2.00 -4.10 6.78
N ASP A 151 -1.31 -5.18 6.41
CA ASP A 151 -0.40 -5.89 7.29
C ASP A 151 0.97 -5.23 7.34
N LEU A 152 1.47 -4.82 6.17
CA LEU A 152 2.73 -4.07 6.04
C LEU A 152 2.68 -3.11 4.86
N ALA A 153 3.53 -2.07 4.92
CA ALA A 153 3.67 -1.11 3.84
C ALA A 153 5.15 -0.92 3.45
N ILE A 154 5.42 -0.67 2.17
CA ILE A 154 6.74 -0.31 1.67
C ILE A 154 6.71 1.18 1.31
N TYR A 155 7.46 1.98 2.08
CA TYR A 155 7.59 3.41 1.87
C TYR A 155 9.01 3.80 1.47
N PHE A 156 9.13 4.93 0.79
CA PHE A 156 10.37 5.62 0.52
C PHE A 156 10.34 6.95 1.28
N ASP A 157 11.18 7.10 2.31
CA ASP A 157 11.09 8.19 3.25
C ASP A 157 12.45 8.52 3.90
N ASP A 158 12.57 9.73 4.50
CA ASP A 158 13.77 10.20 5.18
C ASP A 158 13.91 9.65 6.59
N ALA A 159 12.82 9.70 7.33
CA ALA A 159 12.79 9.25 8.72
C ALA A 159 11.47 8.58 9.08
N PRO A 160 11.55 7.35 9.59
CA PRO A 160 10.34 6.62 10.00
C PRO A 160 9.65 7.29 11.19
N SER A 161 8.32 7.31 11.16
CA SER A 161 7.47 7.76 12.28
C SER A 161 7.67 6.86 13.50
N SER A 162 7.87 7.43 14.69
CA SER A 162 8.06 6.68 15.95
C SER A 162 6.85 5.84 16.39
N GLN A 163 5.70 5.97 15.73
CA GLN A 163 4.46 5.25 16.07
C GLN A 163 4.32 3.89 15.37
N LEU A 164 5.20 3.55 14.45
CA LEU A 164 5.19 2.31 13.67
C LEU A 164 6.54 1.61 13.80
N SER A 165 6.55 0.30 13.53
CA SER A 165 7.80 -0.45 13.42
C SER A 165 8.34 -0.35 12.00
N HIS A 166 9.62 0.00 11.86
CA HIS A 166 10.26 0.20 10.57
C HIS A 166 11.47 -0.71 10.43
N HIS A 167 11.52 -1.43 9.32
CA HIS A 167 12.64 -2.26 8.92
C HIS A 167 13.28 -1.62 7.69
N PHE A 168 14.55 -1.23 7.79
CA PHE A 168 15.31 -0.77 6.64
C PHE A 168 15.31 -1.87 5.56
N LEU A 169 14.96 -1.50 4.33
CA LEU A 169 14.93 -2.47 3.22
C LEU A 169 16.14 -2.28 2.30
N MET A 170 16.32 -1.09 1.73
CA MET A 170 17.42 -0.83 0.81
C MET A 170 17.66 0.67 0.59
N ASP A 171 18.88 1.00 0.22
CA ASP A 171 19.27 2.32 -0.27
C ASP A 171 18.75 2.57 -1.69
N GLU A 172 18.71 3.86 -2.06
CA GLU A 172 18.40 4.26 -3.40
C GLU A 172 19.37 5.34 -3.91
N ALA A 173 19.52 5.39 -5.21
CA ALA A 173 20.27 6.42 -5.90
C ALA A 173 19.56 6.79 -7.21
N ILE A 174 19.71 8.03 -7.62
CA ILE A 174 19.16 8.52 -8.88
C ILE A 174 20.24 8.66 -9.95
N VAL A 175 19.83 8.38 -11.18
CA VAL A 175 20.69 8.44 -12.36
C VAL A 175 19.87 8.84 -13.59
N PRO A 176 20.33 9.76 -14.42
CA PRO A 176 19.67 10.07 -15.68
C PRO A 176 19.63 8.84 -16.60
N VAL A 177 18.46 8.53 -17.15
CA VAL A 177 18.26 7.38 -18.04
C VAL A 177 17.46 7.76 -19.29
N CYS A 178 17.85 7.17 -20.41
CA CYS A 178 17.11 7.27 -21.66
C CYS A 178 17.40 6.04 -22.52
N THR A 179 16.72 5.92 -23.68
CA THR A 179 17.06 4.85 -24.62
C THR A 179 18.40 5.08 -25.32
N PRO A 180 19.10 4.03 -25.75
CA PRO A 180 20.30 4.16 -26.59
C PRO A 180 20.07 4.98 -27.86
N TYR A 181 18.87 4.90 -28.40
CA TYR A 181 18.47 5.69 -29.58
C TYR A 181 18.48 7.19 -29.28
N TYR A 182 17.79 7.62 -28.21
CA TYR A 182 17.71 9.03 -27.82
C TYR A 182 19.10 9.59 -27.48
N ALA A 183 19.91 8.82 -26.76
CA ALA A 183 21.27 9.21 -26.42
C ALA A 183 22.17 9.42 -27.65
N ARG A 184 22.07 8.56 -28.67
CA ARG A 184 22.84 8.73 -29.92
C ARG A 184 22.40 9.94 -30.71
N GLN A 185 21.09 10.17 -30.81
CA GLN A 185 20.54 11.33 -31.55
C GLN A 185 21.08 12.66 -31.00
N LEU A 186 21.22 12.78 -29.69
CA LEU A 186 21.65 13.99 -29.03
C LEU A 186 23.12 13.95 -28.55
N GLN A 187 23.86 12.89 -28.92
CA GLN A 187 25.28 12.69 -28.60
C GLN A 187 25.57 12.84 -27.08
N LEU A 188 24.68 12.29 -26.22
CA LEU A 188 24.74 12.48 -24.77
C LEU A 188 25.95 11.79 -24.14
N THR A 189 26.31 10.59 -24.60
CA THR A 189 27.42 9.78 -24.05
C THR A 189 28.79 10.41 -24.26
N SER A 190 28.96 11.24 -25.27
CA SER A 190 30.21 11.94 -25.56
C SER A 190 30.31 13.33 -24.94
N ASN A 191 29.16 13.93 -24.65
CA ASN A 191 29.13 15.30 -24.08
C ASN A 191 27.89 15.50 -23.19
N PRO A 192 28.05 15.44 -21.84
CA PRO A 192 26.95 15.69 -20.90
C PRO A 192 26.32 17.09 -21.03
N ALA A 193 27.04 18.09 -21.54
CA ALA A 193 26.50 19.44 -21.76
C ALA A 193 25.35 19.45 -22.82
N ASN A 194 25.23 18.40 -23.64
CA ASN A 194 24.13 18.26 -24.58
C ASN A 194 22.79 18.02 -23.89
N LEU A 195 22.77 17.74 -22.58
CA LEU A 195 21.55 17.65 -21.78
C LEU A 195 20.69 18.91 -21.90
N ARG A 196 21.29 20.08 -22.09
CA ARG A 196 20.58 21.36 -22.32
C ARG A 196 19.63 21.36 -23.51
N HIS A 197 19.79 20.41 -24.45
CA HIS A 197 18.94 20.25 -25.62
C HIS A 197 17.89 19.14 -25.47
N CYS A 198 17.86 18.49 -24.31
CA CYS A 198 16.96 17.38 -24.03
C CYS A 198 15.64 17.85 -23.46
N THR A 199 14.60 17.05 -23.64
CA THR A 199 13.39 17.11 -22.84
C THR A 199 13.66 16.40 -21.52
N LEU A 200 13.57 17.09 -20.38
CA LEU A 200 13.64 16.48 -19.06
C LEU A 200 12.27 15.95 -18.64
N LEU A 201 12.29 14.76 -18.07
CA LEU A 201 11.10 14.09 -17.57
C LEU A 201 11.19 14.07 -16.03
N HIS A 202 10.21 14.71 -15.38
CA HIS A 202 10.23 14.97 -13.95
C HIS A 202 9.22 14.09 -13.22
N ASP A 203 9.64 13.51 -12.10
CA ASP A 203 8.73 13.06 -11.05
C ASP A 203 8.49 14.24 -10.08
N ARG A 204 7.33 14.88 -10.17
CA ARG A 204 7.00 16.05 -9.35
C ARG A 204 6.68 15.74 -7.90
N GLN A 205 6.58 14.45 -7.54
CA GLN A 205 6.34 13.97 -6.18
C GLN A 205 7.55 13.23 -5.59
N ALA A 206 8.68 13.25 -6.28
CA ALA A 206 9.86 12.48 -5.92
C ALA A 206 10.40 12.81 -4.53
N TRP A 207 10.45 14.08 -4.21
CA TRP A 207 10.88 14.60 -2.92
C TRP A 207 9.86 15.61 -2.43
N SER A 208 9.15 15.28 -1.38
CA SER A 208 8.11 16.10 -0.76
C SER A 208 8.73 17.30 -0.02
N ASN A 209 9.41 18.19 -0.73
CA ASN A 209 9.90 19.43 -0.16
C ASN A 209 9.08 20.59 -0.68
N ASP A 210 8.60 21.42 0.22
CA ASP A 210 7.98 22.73 -0.05
C ASP A 210 8.85 23.70 -0.87
N PHE A 211 10.08 23.32 -1.23
CA PHE A 211 11.08 24.18 -1.86
C PHE A 211 11.31 23.93 -3.36
N GLY A 212 10.60 22.98 -3.98
CA GLY A 212 10.68 22.75 -5.43
C GLY A 212 12.05 22.32 -5.98
N THR A 213 12.95 21.85 -5.12
CA THR A 213 14.20 21.20 -5.54
C THR A 213 13.86 19.80 -5.98
N ASP A 214 13.72 19.62 -7.30
CA ASP A 214 13.51 18.32 -7.87
C ASP A 214 14.82 17.51 -7.94
N GLU A 215 14.71 16.23 -8.24
CA GLU A 215 15.86 15.34 -8.39
C GLU A 215 16.86 15.85 -9.44
N TRP A 216 16.37 16.49 -10.51
CA TRP A 216 17.20 17.04 -11.56
C TRP A 216 18.08 18.18 -11.07
N PHE A 217 17.54 19.10 -10.27
CA PHE A 217 18.31 20.24 -9.74
C PHE A 217 19.43 19.74 -8.82
N SER A 218 19.12 18.84 -7.90
CA SER A 218 20.10 18.28 -6.96
C SER A 218 21.20 17.51 -7.69
N TRP A 219 20.84 16.70 -8.69
CA TRP A 219 21.79 15.97 -9.51
C TRP A 219 22.68 16.93 -10.30
N ALA A 220 22.10 17.92 -10.97
CA ALA A 220 22.85 18.89 -11.77
C ALA A 220 23.81 19.72 -10.93
N GLN A 221 23.37 20.14 -9.74
CA GLN A 221 24.23 20.87 -8.79
C GLN A 221 25.42 20.02 -8.35
N GLN A 222 25.22 18.75 -8.04
CA GLN A 222 26.28 17.82 -7.63
C GLN A 222 27.35 17.66 -8.70
N PHE A 223 26.97 17.64 -9.98
CA PHE A 223 27.88 17.33 -11.08
C PHE A 223 28.27 18.56 -11.94
N GLY A 224 27.80 19.78 -11.57
CA GLY A 224 28.11 21.00 -12.30
C GLY A 224 27.53 21.04 -13.72
N ILE A 225 26.37 20.44 -13.93
CA ILE A 225 25.69 20.35 -15.24
C ILE A 225 24.65 21.43 -15.37
N GLU A 226 24.62 22.13 -16.51
CA GLU A 226 23.55 23.06 -16.84
C GLU A 226 22.31 22.33 -17.34
N LEU A 227 21.16 22.59 -16.70
CA LEU A 227 19.88 22.05 -17.12
C LEU A 227 19.26 22.89 -18.26
N PRO A 228 18.38 22.27 -19.09
CA PRO A 228 17.59 23.03 -20.06
C PRO A 228 16.77 24.13 -19.40
N GLN A 229 16.61 25.26 -20.09
CA GLN A 229 15.71 26.34 -19.63
C GLN A 229 14.22 26.00 -19.78
N SER A 230 13.88 24.97 -20.56
CA SER A 230 12.52 24.51 -20.73
C SER A 230 12.05 23.71 -19.52
N SER A 231 10.77 23.86 -19.18
CA SER A 231 10.18 23.20 -17.99
C SER A 231 10.03 21.68 -18.10
N GLY A 232 10.36 21.06 -19.25
CA GLY A 232 10.20 19.62 -19.45
C GLY A 232 8.76 19.09 -19.32
N ILE A 233 8.61 17.80 -19.09
CA ILE A 233 7.31 17.12 -18.87
C ILE A 233 7.30 16.56 -17.45
N GLY A 234 6.26 16.92 -16.68
CA GLY A 234 6.10 16.47 -15.30
C GLY A 234 5.06 15.35 -15.18
N PHE A 235 5.39 14.38 -14.34
CA PHE A 235 4.53 13.26 -13.94
C PHE A 235 4.37 13.28 -12.42
N ASP A 236 3.39 12.59 -11.93
CA ASP A 236 3.15 12.37 -10.49
C ASP A 236 3.83 11.08 -9.95
N ARG A 237 4.57 10.38 -10.81
CA ARG A 237 5.23 9.10 -10.50
C ARG A 237 6.50 8.91 -11.35
N SER A 238 7.56 8.39 -10.73
CA SER A 238 8.83 8.13 -11.42
C SER A 238 8.75 7.08 -12.52
N ASP A 239 7.92 6.04 -12.35
CA ASP A 239 7.74 5.00 -13.36
C ASP A 239 7.12 5.53 -14.66
N LEU A 240 6.23 6.53 -14.58
CA LEU A 240 5.67 7.19 -15.78
C LEU A 240 6.74 8.00 -16.53
N ALA A 241 7.62 8.72 -15.81
CA ALA A 241 8.75 9.40 -16.42
C ALA A 241 9.69 8.40 -17.12
N VAL A 242 9.94 7.26 -16.50
CA VAL A 242 10.77 6.18 -17.09
C VAL A 242 10.09 5.57 -18.33
N ILE A 243 8.78 5.33 -18.30
CA ILE A 243 8.02 4.86 -19.47
C ILE A 243 8.10 5.88 -20.61
N ALA A 244 8.00 7.18 -20.35
CA ALA A 244 8.18 8.20 -21.36
C ALA A 244 9.59 8.19 -21.94
N ALA A 245 10.62 8.00 -21.11
CA ALA A 245 12.01 7.86 -21.59
C ALA A 245 12.19 6.64 -22.50
N MET A 246 11.56 5.50 -22.18
CA MET A 246 11.55 4.29 -23.03
C MET A 246 10.91 4.53 -24.40
N ASN A 247 9.98 5.47 -24.48
CA ASN A 247 9.33 5.87 -25.73
C ASN A 247 10.02 7.07 -26.40
N HIS A 248 11.28 7.31 -26.12
CA HIS A 248 12.14 8.33 -26.75
C HIS A 248 11.66 9.78 -26.52
N VAL A 249 10.83 10.04 -25.49
CA VAL A 249 10.28 11.38 -25.23
C VAL A 249 11.36 12.31 -24.62
N GLY A 250 12.28 11.75 -23.85
CA GLY A 250 13.28 12.53 -23.17
C GLY A 250 14.24 11.72 -22.30
N VAL A 251 14.87 12.42 -21.34
CA VAL A 251 15.72 11.82 -20.30
C VAL A 251 14.96 11.88 -18.98
N ALA A 252 14.80 10.75 -18.31
CA ALA A 252 14.17 10.66 -17.00
C ALA A 252 15.23 10.56 -15.89
N MET A 253 14.90 11.02 -14.70
CA MET A 253 15.67 10.68 -13.51
C MET A 253 15.19 9.31 -13.02
N GLY A 254 16.00 8.28 -13.30
CA GLY A 254 15.72 6.90 -12.91
C GLY A 254 16.18 6.64 -11.47
N ARG A 255 15.35 6.00 -10.67
CA ARG A 255 15.78 5.38 -9.41
C ARG A 255 16.50 4.09 -9.72
N LYS A 256 17.77 3.99 -9.35
CA LYS A 256 18.71 2.96 -9.83
C LYS A 256 18.17 1.55 -9.58
N ARG A 257 17.62 1.31 -8.37
CA ARG A 257 17.02 -0.01 -8.04
C ARG A 257 15.80 -0.33 -8.91
N LEU A 258 14.99 0.68 -9.25
CA LEU A 258 13.76 0.46 -10.02
C LEU A 258 14.02 0.32 -11.54
N VAL A 259 15.09 0.92 -12.05
CA VAL A 259 15.45 0.84 -13.49
C VAL A 259 16.50 -0.21 -13.77
N GLN A 260 17.04 -0.91 -12.77
CA GLN A 260 18.16 -1.84 -12.90
C GLN A 260 17.95 -2.88 -14.00
N LYS A 261 16.83 -3.58 -14.04
CA LYS A 261 16.53 -4.59 -15.07
C LYS A 261 16.52 -4.03 -16.48
N ARG A 262 16.11 -2.78 -16.65
CA ARG A 262 16.08 -2.08 -17.94
C ARG A 262 17.47 -1.62 -18.38
N LEU A 263 18.32 -1.27 -17.43
CA LEU A 263 19.74 -1.00 -17.69
C LEU A 263 20.48 -2.27 -18.06
N GLU A 264 20.26 -3.37 -17.36
CA GLU A 264 20.86 -4.68 -17.64
C GLU A 264 20.43 -5.25 -19.01
N SER A 265 19.16 -5.07 -19.39
CA SER A 265 18.65 -5.49 -20.71
C SER A 265 19.10 -4.58 -21.86
N GLY A 266 19.64 -3.41 -21.57
CA GLY A 266 19.99 -2.39 -22.57
C GLY A 266 18.79 -1.64 -23.16
N GLU A 267 17.58 -1.82 -22.63
CA GLU A 267 16.40 -1.06 -23.00
C GLU A 267 16.56 0.42 -22.65
N LEU A 268 17.19 0.68 -21.51
CA LEU A 268 17.66 2.00 -21.09
C LEU A 268 19.17 1.99 -20.89
N ILE A 269 19.78 3.15 -21.00
CA ILE A 269 21.17 3.40 -20.61
C ILE A 269 21.24 4.61 -19.68
N ALA A 270 22.29 4.64 -18.85
CA ALA A 270 22.73 5.83 -18.13
C ALA A 270 23.76 6.57 -19.02
N PRO A 271 23.36 7.60 -19.78
CA PRO A 271 24.22 8.18 -20.80
C PRO A 271 25.45 8.90 -20.23
N PHE A 272 25.44 9.22 -18.93
CA PHE A 272 26.54 9.93 -18.25
C PHE A 272 27.37 9.01 -17.34
N GLY A 273 27.28 7.68 -17.53
CA GLY A 273 28.06 6.72 -16.76
C GLY A 273 27.77 6.76 -15.27
N ASP A 274 28.83 6.91 -14.45
CA ASP A 274 28.76 6.84 -12.99
C ASP A 274 28.25 8.13 -12.30
N MET A 275 27.67 9.07 -13.04
CA MET A 275 27.06 10.28 -12.45
C MET A 275 25.77 9.93 -11.72
N THR A 276 25.91 9.21 -10.61
CA THR A 276 24.83 8.70 -9.76
C THR A 276 24.81 9.49 -8.46
N LEU A 277 23.65 10.03 -8.08
CA LEU A 277 23.46 10.74 -6.82
C LEU A 277 22.71 9.84 -5.83
N LYS A 278 23.29 9.59 -4.65
CA LYS A 278 22.61 8.85 -3.58
C LYS A 278 21.45 9.67 -3.04
N CYS A 279 20.31 9.03 -2.85
CA CYS A 279 19.19 9.64 -2.16
C CYS A 279 19.47 9.70 -0.66
N HIS A 280 18.91 10.70 0.02
CA HIS A 280 18.88 10.76 1.48
C HIS A 280 17.75 9.89 2.06
N GLN A 281 16.74 9.63 1.25
CA GLN A 281 15.63 8.73 1.55
C GLN A 281 16.00 7.28 1.29
N HIS A 282 15.35 6.38 2.04
CA HIS A 282 15.53 4.94 1.95
C HIS A 282 14.19 4.23 1.82
N TYR A 283 14.21 2.99 1.33
CA TYR A 283 13.04 2.13 1.39
C TYR A 283 12.97 1.46 2.76
N TYR A 284 11.78 1.50 3.35
CA TYR A 284 11.46 0.85 4.62
C TYR A 284 10.23 -0.03 4.47
N VAL A 285 10.28 -1.19 5.12
CA VAL A 285 9.08 -1.97 5.41
C VAL A 285 8.52 -1.51 6.75
N THR A 286 7.26 -1.13 6.76
CA THR A 286 6.59 -0.53 7.91
C THR A 286 5.44 -1.41 8.35
N THR A 287 5.39 -1.74 9.65
CA THR A 287 4.36 -2.57 10.27
C THR A 287 3.77 -1.91 11.53
N LEU A 288 2.65 -2.43 12.01
CA LEU A 288 2.12 -2.03 13.32
C LEU A 288 3.02 -2.57 14.45
N PRO A 289 3.27 -1.79 15.52
CA PRO A 289 4.06 -2.24 16.65
C PRO A 289 3.46 -3.49 17.30
N GLY A 290 4.32 -4.44 17.65
CA GLY A 290 3.92 -5.69 18.32
C GLY A 290 3.22 -6.71 17.42
N ARG A 291 3.09 -6.45 16.12
CA ARG A 291 2.49 -7.36 15.14
C ARG A 291 3.56 -8.29 14.59
N GLN A 292 3.97 -9.27 15.40
CA GLN A 292 4.91 -10.32 15.01
C GLN A 292 4.13 -11.53 14.48
N TRP A 293 3.77 -11.48 13.21
CA TRP A 293 3.10 -12.60 12.55
C TRP A 293 4.07 -13.33 11.63
N PRO A 294 4.19 -14.65 11.73
CA PRO A 294 5.17 -15.42 10.94
C PRO A 294 5.14 -15.15 9.44
N LYS A 295 3.95 -14.89 8.87
CA LYS A 295 3.78 -14.54 7.45
C LYS A 295 4.35 -13.16 7.09
N ILE A 296 4.31 -12.19 8.02
CA ILE A 296 4.91 -10.87 7.84
C ILE A 296 6.43 -10.99 7.89
N ASP A 297 6.95 -11.73 8.88
CA ASP A 297 8.40 -11.96 9.03
C ASP A 297 8.96 -12.69 7.81
N ALA A 298 8.27 -13.73 7.32
CA ALA A 298 8.65 -14.46 6.11
C ALA A 298 8.65 -13.55 4.86
N PHE A 299 7.69 -12.62 4.76
CA PHE A 299 7.64 -11.67 3.65
C PHE A 299 8.79 -10.66 3.75
N ILE A 300 9.09 -10.14 4.94
CA ILE A 300 10.21 -9.22 5.18
C ILE A 300 11.55 -9.91 4.87
N GLU A 301 11.77 -11.13 5.35
CA GLU A 301 12.97 -11.92 5.04
C GLU A 301 13.11 -12.17 3.53
N TRP A 302 12.01 -12.50 2.86
CA TRP A 302 12.00 -12.65 1.41
C TRP A 302 12.35 -11.34 0.70
N LEU A 303 11.79 -10.19 1.11
CA LEU A 303 12.15 -8.88 0.54
C LEU A 303 13.64 -8.59 0.68
N HIS A 304 14.23 -8.87 1.85
CA HIS A 304 15.68 -8.73 2.06
C HIS A 304 16.50 -9.65 1.17
N SER A 305 15.99 -10.82 0.79
CA SER A 305 16.68 -11.71 -0.13
C SER A 305 16.75 -11.20 -1.58
N LEU A 306 15.99 -10.12 -1.90
CA LEU A 306 15.96 -9.48 -3.23
C LEU A 306 16.89 -8.26 -3.34
N THR A 307 17.42 -7.74 -2.21
CA THR A 307 18.27 -6.53 -2.14
C THR A 307 19.74 -6.90 -2.21
#